data_c4e88c510df8513d176d10e76d7ea7b6
#
_entry.id   c4e88c510df8513d176d10e76d7ea7b6
#
_cell.length_a   1.000
_cell.length_b   1.000
_cell.length_c   1.000
_cell.angle_alpha   90.00
_cell.angle_beta   90.00
_cell.angle_gamma   90.00
#
_symmetry.space_group_name_H-M   'P 1'
#
loop_
_entity.id
_entity.type
_entity.pdbx_description
1 polymer ?
#
loop_
_entity_poly.entity_id
_entity_poly.type
_entity_poly.pdbx_seq_one_letter_code
_entity_poly.pdbx_strand_id
1 'polypeptide(L)'
;MTIRIGTSERDGTFYSQGRALKTLFERRPALAAVEVMESKSASTENANRLHAGELEFGFMASNWIGRAKNGETPFERPIDLAMAAPMNAGPLFFIVRAQSPIRSFSDLRGRRIAVGPRTSGMVQHAHGLFGALGMSFSDFSPVYLDFAAGAAALAAGDVDAQFQCPIPNAVMTDLAQRVALRVLPYQIGELEAVMQAVPYYRRTVMRAGAIRGLEADLPQLAVVNVLVTHRRVPDALVREAVDAIATSGGELGRLNPLFIGMEQLLEPLRSEGAAALEFGGVPLHPGALRAYREVGLLT
;
A
#
# COMPACT_ATOMS: atom_id res chain seq x y z
N MET A 1 -17.49 14.08 20.42
CA MET A 1 -16.71 12.83 20.35
C MET A 1 -15.44 13.11 19.57
N THR A 2 -14.27 12.78 20.10
CA THR A 2 -13.01 12.95 19.36
C THR A 2 -12.76 11.73 18.51
N ILE A 3 -12.40 11.93 17.24
CA ILE A 3 -12.05 10.88 16.28
C ILE A 3 -10.53 10.71 16.31
N ARG A 4 -10.06 9.54 16.71
CA ARG A 4 -8.63 9.23 16.79
C ARG A 4 -8.24 8.34 15.61
N ILE A 5 -7.26 8.80 14.83
CA ILE A 5 -6.74 8.11 13.64
C ILE A 5 -5.33 7.60 13.93
N GLY A 6 -5.16 6.30 14.04
CA GLY A 6 -3.87 5.64 14.19
C GLY A 6 -3.08 5.67 12.87
N THR A 7 -1.81 6.03 12.94
CA THR A 7 -0.97 6.26 11.77
C THR A 7 0.36 5.50 11.84
N SER A 8 1.47 6.18 11.65
CA SER A 8 2.85 5.71 11.80
C SER A 8 3.64 6.68 12.67
N GLU A 9 4.94 6.54 12.76
CA GLU A 9 5.84 7.57 13.28
C GLU A 9 5.72 8.86 12.44
N ARG A 10 6.12 10.00 13.02
CA ARG A 10 5.89 11.36 12.44
C ARG A 10 6.48 11.58 11.06
N ASP A 11 7.59 10.92 10.76
CA ASP A 11 8.26 10.95 9.45
C ASP A 11 7.69 9.93 8.46
N GLY A 12 6.78 9.07 8.92
CA GLY A 12 6.16 8.04 8.08
C GLY A 12 5.01 8.56 7.23
N THR A 13 4.72 7.81 6.16
CA THR A 13 3.68 8.18 5.17
C THR A 13 2.29 8.20 5.76
N PHE A 14 1.94 7.26 6.66
CA PHE A 14 0.62 7.24 7.30
C PHE A 14 0.37 8.46 8.18
N TYR A 15 1.42 8.98 8.86
CA TYR A 15 1.26 10.16 9.67
C TYR A 15 0.94 11.39 8.81
N SER A 16 1.66 11.59 7.71
CA SER A 16 1.40 12.67 6.77
C SER A 16 0.01 12.58 6.13
N GLN A 17 -0.42 11.37 5.78
CA GLN A 17 -1.77 11.11 5.26
C GLN A 17 -2.84 11.33 6.32
N GLY A 18 -2.61 10.92 7.57
CA GLY A 18 -3.51 11.16 8.70
C GLY A 18 -3.75 12.65 8.95
N ARG A 19 -2.72 13.48 8.81
CA ARG A 19 -2.85 14.94 8.89
C ARG A 19 -3.73 15.52 7.76
N ALA A 20 -3.61 15.00 6.56
CA ALA A 20 -4.47 15.41 5.45
C ALA A 20 -5.93 15.00 5.68
N LEU A 21 -6.18 13.77 6.19
CA LEU A 21 -7.52 13.35 6.59
C LEU A 21 -8.09 14.22 7.71
N LYS A 22 -7.28 14.57 8.73
CA LYS A 22 -7.69 15.52 9.77
C LYS A 22 -8.19 16.82 9.16
N THR A 23 -7.41 17.41 8.27
CA THR A 23 -7.78 18.67 7.58
C THR A 23 -9.08 18.54 6.78
N LEU A 24 -9.29 17.40 6.11
CA LEU A 24 -10.52 17.14 5.38
C LEU A 24 -11.72 16.97 6.32
N PHE A 25 -11.56 16.16 7.37
CA PHE A 25 -12.65 15.81 8.29
C PHE A 25 -13.12 17.02 9.11
N GLU A 26 -12.21 17.85 9.61
CA GLU A 26 -12.55 19.02 10.43
C GLU A 26 -13.37 20.10 9.70
N ARG A 27 -13.52 19.99 8.38
CA ARG A 27 -14.44 20.85 7.61
C ARG A 27 -15.91 20.41 7.70
N ARG A 28 -16.14 19.20 8.24
CA ARG A 28 -17.47 18.67 8.45
C ARG A 28 -17.86 18.74 9.92
N PRO A 29 -18.99 19.40 10.28
CA PRO A 29 -19.39 19.55 11.67
C PRO A 29 -19.49 18.23 12.44
N ALA A 30 -19.92 17.15 11.75
CA ALA A 30 -20.03 15.82 12.35
C ALA A 30 -18.67 15.17 12.66
N LEU A 31 -17.57 15.66 12.08
CA LEU A 31 -16.22 15.13 12.20
C LEU A 31 -15.22 16.15 12.80
N ALA A 32 -15.70 17.20 13.45
CA ALA A 32 -14.92 18.41 13.76
C ALA A 32 -13.77 18.24 14.77
N ALA A 33 -13.71 17.15 15.53
CA ALA A 33 -12.66 16.90 16.52
C ALA A 33 -11.83 15.69 16.12
N VAL A 34 -10.68 15.89 15.48
CA VAL A 34 -9.80 14.82 14.99
C VAL A 34 -8.42 14.90 15.63
N GLU A 35 -7.95 13.75 16.13
CA GLU A 35 -6.59 13.56 16.63
C GLU A 35 -5.83 12.54 15.76
N VAL A 36 -4.63 12.91 15.34
CA VAL A 36 -3.71 12.03 14.61
C VAL A 36 -2.77 11.38 15.61
N MET A 37 -2.88 10.07 15.76
CA MET A 37 -2.15 9.30 16.77
C MET A 37 -0.95 8.61 16.12
N GLU A 38 0.23 8.83 16.71
CA GLU A 38 1.44 8.11 16.31
C GLU A 38 1.36 6.63 16.69
N SER A 39 1.96 5.78 15.86
CA SER A 39 2.10 4.35 16.10
C SER A 39 3.47 3.88 15.59
N LYS A 40 4.29 3.30 16.47
CA LYS A 40 5.66 2.86 16.14
C LYS A 40 5.67 1.70 15.13
N SER A 41 4.74 0.76 15.30
CA SER A 41 4.59 -0.42 14.43
C SER A 41 3.47 -0.25 13.39
N ALA A 42 2.98 0.96 13.19
CA ALA A 42 1.97 1.32 12.20
C ALA A 42 0.80 0.30 12.15
N SER A 43 0.69 -0.50 11.06
CA SER A 43 -0.43 -1.41 10.81
C SER A 43 -0.75 -2.34 11.98
N THR A 44 0.26 -2.92 12.61
CA THR A 44 0.06 -3.91 13.69
C THR A 44 -0.40 -3.26 14.99
N GLU A 45 0.19 -2.12 15.33
CA GLU A 45 -0.21 -1.35 16.51
C GLU A 45 -1.61 -0.74 16.32
N ASN A 46 -1.89 -0.19 15.13
CA ASN A 46 -3.19 0.39 14.83
C ASN A 46 -4.31 -0.64 14.94
N ALA A 47 -4.12 -1.87 14.46
CA ALA A 47 -5.11 -2.93 14.60
C ALA A 47 -5.37 -3.30 16.07
N ASN A 48 -4.32 -3.43 16.89
CA ASN A 48 -4.47 -3.71 18.31
C ASN A 48 -5.17 -2.57 19.06
N ARG A 49 -4.84 -1.32 18.76
CA ARG A 49 -5.47 -0.13 19.36
C ARG A 49 -6.93 0.05 18.91
N LEU A 50 -7.28 -0.32 17.67
CA LEU A 50 -8.67 -0.43 17.23
C LEU A 50 -9.41 -1.48 18.05
N HIS A 51 -8.81 -2.65 18.29
CA HIS A 51 -9.39 -3.69 19.12
C HIS A 51 -9.60 -3.21 20.57
N ALA A 52 -8.65 -2.47 21.13
CA ALA A 52 -8.75 -1.90 22.48
C ALA A 52 -9.77 -0.74 22.60
N GLY A 53 -10.24 -0.18 21.47
CA GLY A 53 -11.15 0.99 21.47
C GLY A 53 -10.42 2.32 21.70
N GLU A 54 -9.14 2.34 21.48
CA GLU A 54 -8.31 3.54 21.58
C GLU A 54 -8.36 4.40 20.31
N LEU A 55 -8.81 3.82 19.20
CA LEU A 55 -8.91 4.47 17.89
C LEU A 55 -10.29 4.23 17.29
N GLU A 56 -10.78 5.18 16.51
CA GLU A 56 -11.94 5.03 15.62
C GLU A 56 -11.51 4.56 14.23
N PHE A 57 -10.36 5.03 13.75
CA PHE A 57 -9.78 4.62 12.47
C PHE A 57 -8.28 4.31 12.61
N GLY A 58 -7.74 3.48 11.71
CA GLY A 58 -6.32 3.21 11.64
C GLY A 58 -5.86 2.98 10.22
N PHE A 59 -4.66 3.45 9.89
CA PHE A 59 -4.01 3.10 8.63
C PHE A 59 -3.41 1.70 8.72
N MET A 60 -3.63 0.89 7.70
CA MET A 60 -3.01 -0.42 7.55
C MET A 60 -2.62 -0.66 6.10
N ALA A 61 -1.54 -1.42 5.89
CA ALA A 61 -1.25 -2.01 4.59
C ALA A 61 -2.05 -3.30 4.41
N SER A 62 -2.55 -3.56 3.21
CA SER A 62 -3.47 -4.66 2.89
C SER A 62 -2.96 -6.06 3.27
N ASN A 63 -1.65 -6.28 3.26
CA ASN A 63 -1.03 -7.55 3.66
C ASN A 63 -1.19 -7.91 5.14
N TRP A 64 -1.54 -6.95 6.00
CA TRP A 64 -1.75 -7.19 7.43
C TRP A 64 -3.19 -7.48 7.81
N ILE A 65 -4.15 -7.17 6.94
CA ILE A 65 -5.58 -7.20 7.27
C ILE A 65 -6.08 -8.62 7.53
N GLY A 66 -5.80 -9.56 6.64
CA GLY A 66 -6.17 -10.97 6.83
C GLY A 66 -5.50 -11.58 8.05
N ARG A 67 -4.23 -11.25 8.30
CA ARG A 67 -3.50 -11.72 9.48
C ARG A 67 -4.11 -11.18 10.77
N ALA A 68 -4.48 -9.91 10.81
CA ALA A 68 -5.17 -9.33 11.97
C ALA A 68 -6.53 -9.98 12.21
N LYS A 69 -7.31 -10.18 11.16
CA LYS A 69 -8.60 -10.90 11.25
C LYS A 69 -8.45 -12.30 11.83
N ASN A 70 -7.41 -13.04 11.42
CA ASN A 70 -7.21 -14.42 11.84
C ASN A 70 -6.43 -14.56 13.16
N GLY A 71 -5.86 -13.48 13.72
CA GLY A 71 -4.98 -13.54 14.88
C GLY A 71 -3.64 -14.21 14.60
N GLU A 72 -3.16 -14.13 13.36
CA GLU A 72 -1.86 -14.67 12.96
C GLU A 72 -0.73 -13.73 13.39
N THR A 73 0.42 -14.30 13.77
CA THR A 73 1.61 -13.53 14.17
C THR A 73 1.85 -12.32 13.25
N PRO A 74 2.05 -11.10 13.79
CA PRO A 74 2.34 -10.76 15.19
C PRO A 74 1.09 -10.48 16.07
N PHE A 75 -0.12 -10.77 15.60
CA PHE A 75 -1.33 -10.57 16.37
C PHE A 75 -1.56 -11.78 17.32
N GLU A 76 -1.95 -11.50 18.55
CA GLU A 76 -2.18 -12.52 19.60
C GLU A 76 -3.59 -13.12 19.55
N ARG A 77 -4.49 -12.47 18.83
CA ARG A 77 -5.91 -12.81 18.73
C ARG A 77 -6.54 -12.27 17.47
N PRO A 78 -7.66 -12.85 17.01
CA PRO A 78 -8.50 -12.28 15.96
C PRO A 78 -9.00 -10.87 16.32
N ILE A 79 -8.96 -9.97 15.33
CA ILE A 79 -9.43 -8.59 15.48
C ILE A 79 -10.60 -8.38 14.51
N ASP A 80 -11.73 -7.90 15.02
CA ASP A 80 -12.94 -7.65 14.22
C ASP A 80 -12.86 -6.30 13.48
N LEU A 81 -11.95 -6.30 12.49
CA LEU A 81 -11.75 -5.15 11.60
C LEU A 81 -12.88 -5.04 10.57
N ALA A 82 -13.09 -3.83 10.07
CA ALA A 82 -13.88 -3.54 8.89
C ALA A 82 -13.16 -2.51 8.02
N MET A 83 -13.35 -2.61 6.71
CA MET A 83 -12.75 -1.67 5.75
C MET A 83 -13.56 -0.37 5.73
N ALA A 84 -12.87 0.77 5.75
CA ALA A 84 -13.50 2.08 5.54
C ALA A 84 -13.23 2.59 4.12
N ALA A 85 -11.97 2.82 3.76
CA ALA A 85 -11.61 3.36 2.45
C ALA A 85 -10.20 2.95 2.01
N PRO A 86 -9.93 2.82 0.71
CA PRO A 86 -8.57 2.74 0.20
C PRO A 86 -7.93 4.12 0.30
N MET A 87 -6.62 4.17 0.54
CA MET A 87 -5.89 5.43 0.71
C MET A 87 -4.91 5.69 -0.44
N ASN A 88 -4.06 4.73 -0.71
CA ASN A 88 -3.15 4.78 -1.86
C ASN A 88 -2.65 3.38 -2.21
N ALA A 89 -2.27 3.19 -3.47
CA ALA A 89 -1.64 1.97 -3.95
C ALA A 89 -0.16 2.24 -4.23
N GLY A 90 0.70 1.71 -3.36
CA GLY A 90 2.15 1.81 -3.55
C GLY A 90 2.65 0.71 -4.49
N PRO A 91 3.21 1.04 -5.67
CA PRO A 91 3.74 0.02 -6.56
C PRO A 91 4.91 -0.73 -5.92
N LEU A 92 4.93 -2.04 -6.12
CA LEU A 92 6.02 -2.94 -5.79
C LEU A 92 6.74 -3.28 -7.09
N PHE A 93 8.01 -2.93 -7.23
CA PHE A 93 8.71 -3.08 -8.49
C PHE A 93 10.18 -3.41 -8.30
N PHE A 94 10.76 -4.03 -9.31
CA PHE A 94 12.19 -4.28 -9.39
C PHE A 94 12.84 -3.34 -10.39
N ILE A 95 14.00 -2.82 -10.03
CA ILE A 95 14.82 -1.98 -10.89
C ILE A 95 16.16 -2.66 -11.18
N VAL A 96 16.65 -2.42 -12.38
CA VAL A 96 17.98 -2.80 -12.84
C VAL A 96 18.63 -1.61 -13.54
N ARG A 97 19.96 -1.61 -13.71
CA ARG A 97 20.62 -0.63 -14.56
C ARG A 97 20.12 -0.79 -16.00
N ALA A 98 19.92 0.30 -16.73
CA ALA A 98 19.33 0.28 -18.07
C ALA A 98 20.12 -0.59 -19.06
N GLN A 99 21.45 -0.64 -18.93
CA GLN A 99 22.34 -1.47 -19.76
C GLN A 99 22.39 -2.95 -19.32
N SER A 100 21.76 -3.32 -18.20
CA SER A 100 21.70 -4.71 -17.75
C SER A 100 21.05 -5.60 -18.81
N PRO A 101 21.50 -6.86 -19.00
CA PRO A 101 20.82 -7.82 -19.86
C PRO A 101 19.48 -8.32 -19.29
N ILE A 102 19.21 -8.06 -18.00
CA ILE A 102 17.99 -8.47 -17.32
C ILE A 102 16.79 -7.70 -17.88
N ARG A 103 15.80 -8.40 -18.44
CA ARG A 103 14.60 -7.84 -19.08
C ARG A 103 13.28 -8.33 -18.46
N SER A 104 13.33 -9.43 -17.70
CA SER A 104 12.18 -10.12 -17.11
C SER A 104 12.49 -10.62 -15.71
N PHE A 105 11.49 -11.08 -14.98
CA PHE A 105 11.69 -11.71 -13.67
C PHE A 105 12.48 -13.02 -13.78
N SER A 106 12.31 -13.79 -14.84
CA SER A 106 13.06 -15.04 -15.05
C SER A 106 14.58 -14.80 -15.21
N ASP A 107 15.00 -13.64 -15.72
CA ASP A 107 16.41 -13.28 -15.86
C ASP A 107 17.11 -12.97 -14.51
N LEU A 108 16.31 -12.88 -13.44
CA LEU A 108 16.83 -12.68 -12.08
C LEU A 108 17.45 -13.95 -11.48
N ARG A 109 17.25 -15.12 -12.10
CA ARG A 109 17.90 -16.37 -11.66
C ARG A 109 19.41 -16.25 -11.69
N GLY A 110 20.06 -16.67 -10.61
CA GLY A 110 21.52 -16.57 -10.42
C GLY A 110 22.05 -15.15 -10.19
N ARG A 111 21.20 -14.12 -10.09
CA ARG A 111 21.60 -12.74 -9.89
C ARG A 111 21.65 -12.34 -8.42
N ARG A 112 22.37 -11.27 -8.11
CA ARG A 112 22.40 -10.66 -6.77
C ARG A 112 21.27 -9.62 -6.68
N ILE A 113 20.35 -9.81 -5.76
CA ILE A 113 19.16 -8.98 -5.67
C ILE A 113 19.06 -8.37 -4.27
N ALA A 114 19.07 -7.04 -4.18
CA ALA A 114 18.76 -6.34 -2.94
C ALA A 114 17.23 -6.43 -2.65
N VAL A 115 16.86 -7.16 -1.61
CA VAL A 115 15.46 -7.51 -1.30
C VAL A 115 14.90 -6.78 -0.06
N GLY A 116 15.68 -5.88 0.53
CA GLY A 116 15.32 -5.19 1.77
C GLY A 116 15.98 -5.79 3.01
N PRO A 117 15.88 -5.14 4.17
CA PRO A 117 16.40 -5.66 5.44
C PRO A 117 15.77 -7.01 5.80
N ARG A 118 16.54 -7.90 6.43
CA ARG A 118 16.17 -9.31 6.68
C ARG A 118 14.80 -9.52 7.32
N THR A 119 14.40 -8.64 8.24
CA THR A 119 13.13 -8.73 8.98
C THR A 119 12.05 -7.80 8.44
N SER A 120 12.27 -7.18 7.27
CA SER A 120 11.35 -6.20 6.72
C SER A 120 10.16 -6.84 6.00
N GLY A 121 9.06 -6.08 5.89
CA GLY A 121 7.93 -6.44 5.05
C GLY A 121 8.32 -6.61 3.56
N MET A 122 9.40 -5.93 3.11
CA MET A 122 9.91 -6.05 1.75
C MET A 122 10.36 -7.48 1.43
N VAL A 123 11.09 -8.12 2.34
CA VAL A 123 11.51 -9.53 2.18
C VAL A 123 10.30 -10.45 2.10
N GLN A 124 9.25 -10.20 2.90
CA GLN A 124 8.00 -10.97 2.83
C GLN A 124 7.29 -10.78 1.48
N HIS A 125 7.23 -9.54 0.98
CA HIS A 125 6.69 -9.27 -0.36
C HIS A 125 7.52 -9.95 -1.46
N ALA A 126 8.84 -9.92 -1.38
CA ALA A 126 9.71 -10.60 -2.34
C ALA A 126 9.47 -12.12 -2.32
N HIS A 127 9.34 -12.74 -1.15
CA HIS A 127 9.00 -14.17 -1.05
C HIS A 127 7.65 -14.49 -1.70
N GLY A 128 6.61 -13.72 -1.42
CA GLY A 128 5.27 -13.95 -1.98
C GLY A 128 5.25 -13.76 -3.50
N LEU A 129 5.91 -12.70 -3.99
CA LEU A 129 5.97 -12.38 -5.41
C LEU A 129 6.76 -13.44 -6.19
N PHE A 130 7.97 -13.77 -5.75
CA PHE A 130 8.78 -14.79 -6.41
C PHE A 130 8.14 -16.17 -6.35
N GLY A 131 7.54 -16.55 -5.20
CA GLY A 131 6.81 -17.82 -5.07
C GLY A 131 5.67 -17.94 -6.08
N ALA A 132 4.89 -16.87 -6.28
CA ALA A 132 3.82 -16.83 -7.27
C ALA A 132 4.33 -16.90 -8.73
N LEU A 133 5.56 -16.46 -8.98
CA LEU A 133 6.25 -16.56 -10.27
C LEU A 133 7.06 -17.85 -10.44
N GLY A 134 6.88 -18.83 -9.56
CA GLY A 134 7.61 -20.11 -9.62
C GLY A 134 9.11 -19.99 -9.34
N MET A 135 9.48 -19.01 -8.52
CA MET A 135 10.85 -18.76 -8.07
C MET A 135 10.94 -18.77 -6.55
N SER A 136 12.11 -19.05 -6.04
CA SER A 136 12.42 -19.02 -4.61
C SER A 136 13.73 -18.26 -4.36
N PHE A 137 14.02 -17.96 -3.10
CA PHE A 137 15.28 -17.31 -2.73
C PHE A 137 16.53 -18.18 -2.97
N SER A 138 16.37 -19.47 -3.25
CA SER A 138 17.47 -20.34 -3.70
C SER A 138 17.80 -20.18 -5.19
N ASP A 139 16.92 -19.54 -5.98
CA ASP A 139 17.16 -19.33 -7.41
C ASP A 139 18.06 -18.12 -7.71
N PHE A 140 18.35 -17.29 -6.70
CA PHE A 140 19.20 -16.11 -6.82
C PHE A 140 19.99 -15.86 -5.53
N SER A 141 20.85 -14.85 -5.50
CA SER A 141 21.62 -14.45 -4.30
C SER A 141 20.93 -13.26 -3.63
N PRO A 142 20.12 -13.45 -2.55
CA PRO A 142 19.47 -12.34 -1.86
C PRO A 142 20.49 -11.52 -1.06
N VAL A 143 20.48 -10.21 -1.24
CA VAL A 143 21.29 -9.24 -0.50
C VAL A 143 20.36 -8.41 0.37
N TYR A 144 20.61 -8.43 1.69
CA TYR A 144 19.72 -7.81 2.67
C TYR A 144 20.24 -6.41 3.04
N LEU A 145 19.76 -5.41 2.33
CA LEU A 145 20.14 -4.00 2.48
C LEU A 145 18.88 -3.15 2.62
N ASP A 146 18.99 -2.04 3.32
CA ASP A 146 17.95 -1.01 3.27
C ASP A 146 17.86 -0.35 1.89
N PHE A 147 16.87 0.52 1.68
CA PHE A 147 16.64 1.13 0.37
C PHE A 147 17.83 1.96 -0.12
N ALA A 148 18.47 2.74 0.78
CA ALA A 148 19.57 3.61 0.41
C ALA A 148 20.85 2.82 0.11
N ALA A 149 21.19 1.85 0.95
CA ALA A 149 22.33 0.96 0.75
C ALA A 149 22.14 0.08 -0.50
N GLY A 150 20.91 -0.43 -0.75
CA GLY A 150 20.57 -1.19 -1.95
C GLY A 150 20.68 -0.35 -3.22
N ALA A 151 20.28 0.92 -3.19
CA ALA A 151 20.42 1.85 -4.31
C ALA A 151 21.90 2.16 -4.60
N ALA A 152 22.72 2.38 -3.58
CA ALA A 152 24.14 2.56 -3.71
C ALA A 152 24.82 1.31 -4.32
N ALA A 153 24.47 0.11 -3.83
CA ALA A 153 24.97 -1.16 -4.34
C ALA A 153 24.57 -1.40 -5.81
N LEU A 154 23.35 -1.03 -6.21
CA LEU A 154 22.90 -1.11 -7.61
C LEU A 154 23.69 -0.15 -8.49
N ALA A 155 23.93 1.08 -8.04
CA ALA A 155 24.73 2.06 -8.76
C ALA A 155 26.17 1.59 -8.96
N ALA A 156 26.79 1.03 -7.92
CA ALA A 156 28.16 0.50 -7.95
C ALA A 156 28.29 -0.81 -8.77
N GLY A 157 27.21 -1.56 -8.94
CA GLY A 157 27.22 -2.87 -9.59
C GLY A 157 27.46 -4.04 -8.64
N ASP A 158 27.37 -3.82 -7.34
CA ASP A 158 27.49 -4.85 -6.30
C ASP A 158 26.26 -5.74 -6.25
N VAL A 159 25.09 -5.21 -6.67
CA VAL A 159 23.89 -5.99 -6.95
C VAL A 159 23.43 -5.77 -8.40
N ASP A 160 22.68 -6.73 -8.91
CA ASP A 160 22.21 -6.74 -10.30
C ASP A 160 20.79 -6.15 -10.41
N ALA A 161 20.00 -6.28 -9.35
CA ALA A 161 18.65 -5.74 -9.23
C ALA A 161 18.35 -5.29 -7.79
N GLN A 162 17.38 -4.39 -7.66
CA GLN A 162 16.87 -3.98 -6.36
C GLN A 162 15.34 -4.00 -6.37
N PHE A 163 14.74 -4.53 -5.31
CA PHE A 163 13.31 -4.43 -5.04
C PHE A 163 12.98 -3.09 -4.37
N GLN A 164 11.97 -2.39 -4.87
CA GLN A 164 11.57 -1.06 -4.43
C GLN A 164 10.07 -0.98 -4.12
N CYS A 165 9.70 -0.09 -3.24
CA CYS A 165 8.34 0.37 -2.96
C CYS A 165 8.40 1.62 -2.07
N PRO A 166 7.30 2.33 -1.90
CA PRO A 166 6.52 2.93 -2.95
C PRO A 166 7.21 4.17 -3.51
N ILE A 167 6.75 4.66 -4.64
CA ILE A 167 7.15 5.96 -5.18
C ILE A 167 6.00 6.97 -5.04
N PRO A 168 6.32 8.29 -4.96
CA PRO A 168 7.65 8.90 -4.98
C PRO A 168 8.40 8.67 -3.66
N ASN A 169 9.73 8.43 -3.75
CA ASN A 169 10.62 8.45 -2.60
C ASN A 169 11.97 9.06 -2.97
N ALA A 170 12.64 9.69 -2.00
CA ALA A 170 13.87 10.45 -2.23
C ALA A 170 15.03 9.55 -2.74
N VAL A 171 15.15 8.32 -2.23
CA VAL A 171 16.18 7.36 -2.63
C VAL A 171 16.05 7.03 -4.11
N MET A 172 14.82 6.76 -4.58
CA MET A 172 14.56 6.43 -5.99
C MET A 172 14.82 7.63 -6.90
N THR A 173 14.39 8.82 -6.46
CA THR A 173 14.60 10.06 -7.21
C THR A 173 16.08 10.35 -7.39
N ASP A 174 16.86 10.28 -6.32
CA ASP A 174 18.31 10.50 -6.34
C ASP A 174 19.04 9.44 -7.19
N LEU A 175 18.70 8.15 -7.01
CA LEU A 175 19.28 7.08 -7.82
C LEU A 175 19.04 7.29 -9.32
N ALA A 176 17.80 7.62 -9.72
CA ALA A 176 17.42 7.83 -11.12
C ALA A 176 18.09 9.07 -11.75
N GLN A 177 18.57 10.03 -10.95
CA GLN A 177 19.37 11.15 -11.45
C GLN A 177 20.80 10.72 -11.81
N ARG A 178 21.36 9.76 -11.07
CA ARG A 178 22.77 9.32 -11.19
C ARG A 178 22.95 8.13 -12.11
N VAL A 179 21.96 7.25 -12.20
CA VAL A 179 22.05 5.98 -12.95
C VAL A 179 20.85 5.84 -13.87
N ALA A 180 21.07 5.51 -15.13
CA ALA A 180 19.99 5.14 -16.02
C ALA A 180 19.40 3.79 -15.58
N LEU A 181 18.10 3.76 -15.32
CA LEU A 181 17.37 2.63 -14.75
C LEU A 181 16.35 2.05 -15.72
N ARG A 182 16.00 0.80 -15.50
CA ARG A 182 14.85 0.10 -16.07
C ARG A 182 14.05 -0.53 -14.96
N VAL A 183 12.74 -0.30 -14.98
CA VAL A 183 11.78 -1.07 -14.19
C VAL A 183 11.49 -2.37 -14.91
N LEU A 184 11.52 -3.51 -14.21
CA LEU A 184 11.19 -4.80 -14.82
C LEU A 184 9.67 -4.88 -15.07
N PRO A 185 9.27 -5.18 -16.32
CA PRO A 185 7.87 -5.42 -16.65
C PRO A 185 7.45 -6.82 -16.20
N TYR A 186 6.18 -6.97 -15.86
CA TYR A 186 5.55 -8.28 -15.80
C TYR A 186 5.24 -8.76 -17.21
N GLN A 187 5.49 -10.05 -17.47
CA GLN A 187 5.08 -10.69 -18.72
C GLN A 187 3.57 -10.96 -18.72
N ILE A 188 3.04 -11.33 -19.89
CA ILE A 188 1.62 -11.65 -20.04
C ILE A 188 1.24 -12.76 -19.05
N GLY A 189 0.20 -12.50 -18.24
CA GLY A 189 -0.33 -13.45 -17.24
C GLY A 189 0.40 -13.45 -15.89
N GLU A 190 1.61 -12.87 -15.77
CA GLU A 190 2.34 -12.87 -14.49
C GLU A 190 1.65 -12.03 -13.41
N LEU A 191 1.10 -10.86 -13.77
CA LEU A 191 0.34 -10.02 -12.83
C LEU A 191 -0.87 -10.76 -12.26
N GLU A 192 -1.63 -11.41 -13.14
CA GLU A 192 -2.81 -12.19 -12.78
C GLU A 192 -2.44 -13.37 -11.88
N ALA A 193 -1.40 -14.11 -12.24
CA ALA A 193 -0.91 -15.23 -11.45
C ALA A 193 -0.51 -14.79 -10.03
N VAL A 194 0.22 -13.66 -9.90
CA VAL A 194 0.61 -13.15 -8.59
C VAL A 194 -0.61 -12.66 -7.79
N MET A 195 -1.56 -11.95 -8.39
CA MET A 195 -2.77 -11.50 -7.69
C MET A 195 -3.66 -12.66 -7.25
N GLN A 196 -3.71 -13.74 -8.03
CA GLN A 196 -4.43 -14.96 -7.66
C GLN A 196 -3.77 -15.67 -6.47
N ALA A 197 -2.44 -15.77 -6.48
CA ALA A 197 -1.67 -16.41 -5.41
C ALA A 197 -1.59 -15.58 -4.13
N VAL A 198 -1.64 -14.24 -4.27
CA VAL A 198 -1.45 -13.29 -3.17
C VAL A 198 -2.59 -12.26 -3.16
N PRO A 199 -3.74 -12.60 -2.55
CA PRO A 199 -5.01 -11.88 -2.74
C PRO A 199 -5.06 -10.47 -2.15
N TYR A 200 -4.05 -10.04 -1.42
CA TYR A 200 -3.94 -8.65 -0.94
C TYR A 200 -3.24 -7.70 -1.92
N TYR A 201 -2.68 -8.20 -3.03
CA TYR A 201 -2.18 -7.32 -4.09
C TYR A 201 -3.30 -6.83 -5.00
N ARG A 202 -3.08 -5.67 -5.59
CA ARG A 202 -3.93 -5.10 -6.63
C ARG A 202 -3.06 -4.64 -7.79
N ARG A 203 -3.66 -4.56 -8.98
CA ARG A 203 -3.03 -3.95 -10.13
C ARG A 203 -2.93 -2.44 -9.92
N THR A 204 -1.80 -1.87 -10.29
CA THR A 204 -1.58 -0.43 -10.42
C THR A 204 -0.81 -0.12 -11.69
N VAL A 205 -0.67 1.14 -12.01
CA VAL A 205 0.10 1.59 -13.17
C VAL A 205 1.14 2.61 -12.71
N MET A 206 2.42 2.30 -12.94
CA MET A 206 3.46 3.31 -12.88
C MET A 206 3.37 4.15 -14.15
N ARG A 207 3.06 5.44 -13.99
CA ARG A 207 2.90 6.34 -15.11
C ARG A 207 4.24 6.67 -15.75
N ALA A 208 4.22 6.93 -17.05
CA ALA A 208 5.37 7.49 -17.77
C ALA A 208 5.89 8.72 -17.02
N GLY A 209 7.22 8.82 -16.88
CA GLY A 209 7.86 9.89 -16.13
C GLY A 209 7.87 9.75 -14.60
N ALA A 210 7.21 8.75 -14.01
CA ALA A 210 7.26 8.50 -12.57
C ALA A 210 8.69 8.21 -12.05
N ILE A 211 9.52 7.64 -12.91
CA ILE A 211 10.97 7.48 -12.72
C ILE A 211 11.64 7.93 -14.02
N ARG A 212 12.77 8.61 -13.93
CA ARG A 212 13.56 8.98 -15.11
C ARG A 212 13.93 7.73 -15.90
N GLY A 213 13.58 7.70 -17.20
CA GLY A 213 13.79 6.56 -18.09
C GLY A 213 12.58 5.63 -18.21
N LEU A 214 11.50 5.87 -17.49
CA LEU A 214 10.20 5.21 -17.72
C LEU A 214 9.41 6.05 -18.74
N GLU A 215 9.44 5.65 -20.01
CA GLU A 215 8.88 6.43 -21.13
C GLU A 215 7.40 6.10 -21.42
N ALA A 216 6.92 4.97 -20.91
CA ALA A 216 5.53 4.52 -21.09
C ALA A 216 4.93 4.08 -19.76
N ASP A 217 3.60 4.10 -19.70
CA ASP A 217 2.85 3.54 -18.58
C ASP A 217 3.16 2.05 -18.43
N LEU A 218 3.46 1.62 -17.21
CA LEU A 218 3.87 0.27 -16.92
C LEU A 218 2.98 -0.36 -15.83
N PRO A 219 2.20 -1.40 -16.17
CA PRO A 219 1.44 -2.15 -15.17
C PRO A 219 2.35 -2.79 -14.12
N GLN A 220 1.98 -2.64 -12.86
CA GLN A 220 2.70 -3.16 -11.70
C GLN A 220 1.73 -3.73 -10.67
N LEU A 221 2.25 -4.47 -9.69
CA LEU A 221 1.52 -4.83 -8.48
C LEU A 221 1.61 -3.70 -7.45
N ALA A 222 0.62 -3.63 -6.59
CA ALA A 222 0.62 -2.71 -5.47
C ALA A 222 0.16 -3.37 -4.19
N VAL A 223 0.74 -2.96 -3.08
CA VAL A 223 0.11 -3.03 -1.76
C VAL A 223 -0.79 -1.82 -1.64
N VAL A 224 -2.03 -2.05 -1.26
CA VAL A 224 -2.97 -0.96 -0.99
C VAL A 224 -2.89 -0.59 0.49
N ASN A 225 -2.60 0.66 0.75
CA ASN A 225 -2.78 1.22 2.08
C ASN A 225 -4.25 1.62 2.24
N VAL A 226 -4.82 1.28 3.36
CA VAL A 226 -6.25 1.42 3.61
C VAL A 226 -6.49 2.09 4.96
N LEU A 227 -7.62 2.75 5.07
CA LEU A 227 -8.20 3.15 6.34
C LEU A 227 -9.14 2.04 6.79
N VAL A 228 -8.86 1.48 7.95
CA VAL A 228 -9.70 0.47 8.60
C VAL A 228 -10.33 1.04 9.87
N THR A 229 -11.36 0.38 10.31
CA THR A 229 -12.06 0.66 11.57
C THR A 229 -12.38 -0.65 12.28
N HIS A 230 -12.87 -0.60 13.49
CA HIS A 230 -13.44 -1.77 14.17
C HIS A 230 -14.94 -1.81 13.92
N ARG A 231 -15.52 -3.00 13.72
CA ARG A 231 -16.95 -3.17 13.42
C ARG A 231 -17.91 -2.50 14.42
N ARG A 232 -17.48 -2.31 15.68
CA ARG A 232 -18.27 -1.63 16.73
C ARG A 232 -18.33 -0.10 16.59
N VAL A 233 -17.52 0.52 15.73
CA VAL A 233 -17.57 1.98 15.53
C VAL A 233 -18.91 2.34 14.92
N PRO A 234 -19.60 3.41 15.39
CA PRO A 234 -20.93 3.73 14.91
C PRO A 234 -21.02 3.95 13.40
N ASP A 235 -22.01 3.32 12.76
CA ASP A 235 -22.24 3.42 11.30
C ASP A 235 -22.31 4.87 10.82
N ALA A 236 -22.94 5.76 11.57
CA ALA A 236 -23.07 7.17 11.20
C ALA A 236 -21.71 7.86 11.12
N LEU A 237 -20.78 7.54 12.04
CA LEU A 237 -19.44 8.11 12.03
C LEU A 237 -18.62 7.62 10.83
N VAL A 238 -18.67 6.31 10.58
CA VAL A 238 -17.93 5.74 9.43
C VAL A 238 -18.52 6.23 8.11
N ARG A 239 -19.85 6.35 8.02
CA ARG A 239 -20.53 6.91 6.84
C ARG A 239 -20.05 8.33 6.54
N GLU A 240 -20.05 9.22 7.54
CA GLU A 240 -19.58 10.61 7.37
C GLU A 240 -18.11 10.69 6.93
N ALA A 241 -17.23 9.87 7.55
CA ALA A 241 -15.82 9.84 7.21
C ALA A 241 -15.58 9.35 5.78
N VAL A 242 -16.26 8.27 5.38
CA VAL A 242 -16.12 7.69 4.03
C VAL A 242 -16.73 8.60 2.98
N ASP A 243 -17.88 9.23 3.25
CA ASP A 243 -18.47 10.24 2.36
C ASP A 243 -17.52 11.42 2.15
N ALA A 244 -16.90 11.93 3.23
CA ALA A 244 -15.90 12.99 3.11
C ALA A 244 -14.73 12.60 2.19
N ILE A 245 -14.23 11.36 2.32
CA ILE A 245 -13.15 10.84 1.48
C ILE A 245 -13.62 10.68 0.02
N ALA A 246 -14.75 10.02 -0.21
CA ALA A 246 -15.23 9.70 -1.54
C ALA A 246 -15.65 10.93 -2.36
N THR A 247 -16.09 12.00 -1.67
CA THR A 247 -16.51 13.25 -2.30
C THR A 247 -15.40 14.33 -2.32
N SER A 248 -14.19 14.01 -1.88
CA SER A 248 -13.08 14.98 -1.78
C SER A 248 -12.60 15.55 -3.13
N GLY A 249 -12.92 14.88 -4.26
CA GLY A 249 -12.71 15.42 -5.61
C GLY A 249 -11.28 15.88 -5.91
N GLY A 250 -10.27 15.12 -5.52
CA GLY A 250 -8.86 15.47 -5.72
C GLY A 250 -8.31 16.45 -4.66
N GLU A 251 -9.12 16.89 -3.69
CA GLU A 251 -8.65 17.75 -2.60
C GLU A 251 -7.62 17.05 -1.73
N LEU A 252 -7.83 15.76 -1.40
CA LEU A 252 -6.86 14.96 -0.67
C LEU A 252 -5.50 14.92 -1.38
N GLY A 253 -5.49 14.80 -2.71
CA GLY A 253 -4.27 14.86 -3.52
C GLY A 253 -3.52 16.19 -3.41
N ARG A 254 -4.24 17.31 -3.24
CA ARG A 254 -3.64 18.63 -2.97
C ARG A 254 -3.10 18.75 -1.54
N LEU A 255 -3.76 18.12 -0.57
CA LEU A 255 -3.30 18.08 0.82
C LEU A 255 -2.09 17.17 1.03
N ASN A 256 -2.05 16.03 0.31
CA ASN A 256 -0.94 15.10 0.35
C ASN A 256 -0.83 14.35 -0.98
N PRO A 257 0.30 14.44 -1.70
CA PRO A 257 0.50 13.81 -3.02
C PRO A 257 0.29 12.29 -3.05
N LEU A 258 0.41 11.59 -1.92
CA LEU A 258 0.15 10.14 -1.85
C LEU A 258 -1.31 9.78 -2.14
N PHE A 259 -2.24 10.72 -2.09
CA PHE A 259 -3.64 10.50 -2.46
C PHE A 259 -3.94 10.78 -3.94
N ILE A 260 -2.96 11.21 -4.73
CA ILE A 260 -3.16 11.39 -6.17
C ILE A 260 -3.50 10.03 -6.80
N GLY A 261 -4.64 9.99 -7.50
CA GLY A 261 -5.14 8.76 -8.13
C GLY A 261 -5.93 7.83 -7.18
N MET A 262 -6.25 8.28 -5.97
CA MET A 262 -7.09 7.51 -5.03
C MET A 262 -8.45 7.16 -5.64
N GLU A 263 -9.01 8.02 -6.50
CA GLU A 263 -10.27 7.80 -7.20
C GLU A 263 -10.24 6.50 -8.03
N GLN A 264 -9.08 6.17 -8.61
CA GLN A 264 -8.88 4.95 -9.39
C GLN A 264 -9.01 3.68 -8.53
N LEU A 265 -8.75 3.77 -7.23
CA LEU A 265 -8.93 2.66 -6.29
C LEU A 265 -10.40 2.45 -5.92
N LEU A 266 -11.26 3.43 -6.15
CA LEU A 266 -12.70 3.37 -5.91
C LEU A 266 -13.48 2.89 -7.16
N GLU A 267 -12.92 3.07 -8.37
CA GLU A 267 -13.57 2.67 -9.62
C GLU A 267 -14.04 1.20 -9.65
N PRO A 268 -13.25 0.21 -9.14
CA PRO A 268 -13.70 -1.19 -9.12
C PRO A 268 -14.97 -1.44 -8.31
N LEU A 269 -15.35 -0.55 -7.39
CA LEU A 269 -16.64 -0.66 -6.68
C LEU A 269 -17.83 -0.69 -7.64
N ARG A 270 -17.76 0.00 -8.78
CA ARG A 270 -18.85 0.07 -9.79
C ARG A 270 -19.03 -1.26 -10.56
N SER A 271 -17.93 -1.96 -10.82
CA SER A 271 -17.93 -3.18 -11.64
C SER A 271 -17.90 -4.47 -10.81
N GLU A 272 -17.23 -4.45 -9.67
CA GLU A 272 -16.98 -5.64 -8.84
C GLU A 272 -17.77 -5.59 -7.51
N GLY A 273 -18.45 -4.47 -7.24
CA GLY A 273 -19.18 -4.27 -6.00
C GLY A 273 -18.27 -4.14 -4.77
N ALA A 274 -18.82 -4.40 -3.60
CA ALA A 274 -18.11 -4.24 -2.32
C ALA A 274 -16.84 -5.12 -2.20
N ALA A 275 -16.81 -6.27 -2.90
CA ALA A 275 -15.67 -7.19 -2.89
C ALA A 275 -14.37 -6.54 -3.38
N ALA A 276 -14.46 -5.52 -4.23
CA ALA A 276 -13.30 -4.77 -4.73
C ALA A 276 -12.42 -4.19 -3.61
N LEU A 277 -13.02 -3.83 -2.48
CA LEU A 277 -12.33 -3.27 -1.32
C LEU A 277 -12.23 -4.25 -0.13
N GLU A 278 -12.50 -5.52 -0.36
CA GLU A 278 -12.24 -6.56 0.65
C GLU A 278 -10.78 -7.01 0.56
N PHE A 279 -10.12 -7.04 1.70
CA PHE A 279 -8.75 -7.56 1.83
C PHE A 279 -8.70 -8.60 2.94
N GLY A 280 -8.11 -9.76 2.64
CA GLY A 280 -8.01 -10.85 3.62
C GLY A 280 -9.34 -11.31 4.20
N GLY A 281 -10.43 -11.18 3.43
CA GLY A 281 -11.79 -11.52 3.85
C GLY A 281 -12.39 -10.57 4.89
N VAL A 282 -11.86 -9.35 5.04
CA VAL A 282 -12.42 -8.29 5.87
C VAL A 282 -13.32 -7.41 5.01
N PRO A 283 -14.65 -7.38 5.26
CA PRO A 283 -15.60 -6.65 4.45
C PRO A 283 -15.60 -5.15 4.77
N LEU A 284 -16.27 -4.38 3.91
CA LEU A 284 -16.59 -2.99 4.19
C LEU A 284 -17.46 -2.86 5.44
N HIS A 285 -17.23 -1.80 6.22
CA HIS A 285 -18.09 -1.42 7.33
C HIS A 285 -19.48 -1.04 6.82
N PRO A 286 -20.58 -1.35 7.56
CA PRO A 286 -21.92 -0.97 7.13
C PRO A 286 -22.09 0.52 6.83
N GLY A 287 -21.46 1.40 7.60
CA GLY A 287 -21.41 2.84 7.32
C GLY A 287 -20.69 3.18 6.01
N ALA A 288 -19.58 2.48 5.71
CA ALA A 288 -18.87 2.66 4.44
C ALA A 288 -19.70 2.21 3.24
N LEU A 289 -20.38 1.06 3.36
CA LEU A 289 -21.31 0.58 2.32
C LEU A 289 -22.38 1.61 2.00
N ARG A 290 -22.98 2.24 3.05
CA ARG A 290 -23.99 3.29 2.85
C ARG A 290 -23.39 4.50 2.14
N ALA A 291 -22.25 4.99 2.59
CA ALA A 291 -21.59 6.15 1.96
C ALA A 291 -21.32 5.89 0.48
N TYR A 292 -20.75 4.74 0.12
CA TYR A 292 -20.47 4.42 -1.28
C TYR A 292 -21.73 4.27 -2.15
N ARG A 293 -22.86 3.82 -1.58
CA ARG A 293 -24.16 3.82 -2.28
C ARG A 293 -24.69 5.24 -2.48
N GLU A 294 -24.64 6.07 -1.45
CA GLU A 294 -25.11 7.47 -1.48
C GLU A 294 -24.36 8.31 -2.52
N VAL A 295 -23.05 8.04 -2.73
CA VAL A 295 -22.25 8.72 -3.76
C VAL A 295 -22.27 8.00 -5.13
N GLY A 296 -23.05 6.94 -5.29
CA GLY A 296 -23.22 6.23 -6.57
C GLY A 296 -22.02 5.41 -7.01
N LEU A 297 -21.15 4.97 -6.08
CA LEU A 297 -20.04 4.06 -6.33
C LEU A 297 -20.45 2.59 -6.17
N LEU A 298 -21.48 2.31 -5.38
CA LEU A 298 -22.11 0.99 -5.24
C LEU A 298 -23.60 1.07 -5.61
N THR A 299 -24.13 0.01 -6.16
CA THR A 299 -25.57 -0.21 -6.41
C THR A 299 -26.27 -0.74 -5.16
#